data_de4aaeb15b8a70df2d47babf6b2dc537
#
_entry.id   de4aaeb15b8a70df2d47babf6b2dc537
#
_cell.length_a   1.000
_cell.length_b   1.000
_cell.length_c   1.000
_cell.angle_alpha   90.00
_cell.angle_beta   90.00
_cell.angle_gamma   90.00
#
_symmetry.space_group_name_H-M   'P 1'
#
loop_
_entity.id
_entity.type
_entity.pdbx_description
1 polymer ?
#
loop_
_entity_poly.entity_id
_entity_poly.type
_entity_poly.pdbx_seq_one_letter_code
_entity_poly.pdbx_strand_id
1 'polypeptide(L)'
;MKLILKCALMLALTISASACDKSDPLDKYRDTKWHEITEDDTPDTPLPDKPTVEVKGKKLYVNGEEFFVKGAATNGGNNKGDGSNPFFDTARERGANVVRTYSQINMSELDDLARKGMYINMGLVIGKESEGFDYSDETARKKQISTLKGVVDRYKNHPAILMWCIGNEVESETKADGTSFKLNVNVWKDINEIGEYIKEVDGRPVTLAIMGIWPGLTESLKKYIPSLDILCVNNYEGAVENLNSNYQAAGFDYPYILSEFGIRGTWDDKTPHTDWFTKSANGGLIEPSGNEKAAVYKKIYSECVSGCADKGCIGSFAFLWGWQTHGDVLNWYAMYDQFEASALPTVDAMEEMWTGKRPENSAPVIASREDGKVGGKIYIDGKTSDQNISIGKGSSHMASVDASDPDGDELTYDWKIITDVRQDVGKSMSPIPGLFTGKMGPQVNFKAPSNAGNYRLIVYVRDKAHGTATCAVIPFKVI
;
A
#
# COMPACT_ATOMS: atom_id res chain seq x y z
N MET A 1 26.84 -34.07 21.04
CA MET A 1 26.27 -33.14 22.00
C MET A 1 26.51 -31.73 21.46
N LYS A 2 25.66 -31.24 20.57
CA LYS A 2 25.65 -29.87 20.04
C LYS A 2 24.26 -29.32 20.21
N LEU A 3 24.15 -28.36 21.11
CA LEU A 3 22.96 -27.59 21.42
C LEU A 3 22.73 -26.63 20.23
N ILE A 4 21.65 -26.78 19.51
CA ILE A 4 21.23 -25.80 18.49
C ILE A 4 20.06 -25.02 19.10
N LEU A 5 20.40 -23.82 19.54
CA LEU A 5 19.47 -22.78 19.92
C LEU A 5 18.92 -22.16 18.62
N LYS A 6 17.67 -22.43 18.27
CA LYS A 6 16.97 -21.70 17.22
C LYS A 6 16.30 -20.49 17.85
N CYS A 7 16.89 -19.33 17.66
CA CYS A 7 16.27 -18.05 17.95
C CYS A 7 15.08 -17.83 17.01
N ALA A 8 13.94 -17.51 17.59
CA ALA A 8 12.82 -16.94 16.86
C ALA A 8 13.26 -15.60 16.24
N LEU A 9 13.21 -15.50 14.93
CA LEU A 9 13.49 -14.27 14.20
C LEU A 9 12.26 -13.36 14.34
N MET A 10 12.30 -12.46 15.31
CA MET A 10 11.55 -11.22 15.19
C MET A 10 12.18 -10.46 14.03
N LEU A 11 11.45 -10.28 12.94
CA LEU A 11 11.85 -9.36 11.89
C LEU A 11 11.61 -7.93 12.38
N ALA A 12 12.49 -7.47 13.27
CA ALA A 12 12.73 -6.05 13.43
C ALA A 12 13.52 -5.65 12.18
N LEU A 13 12.94 -4.81 11.32
CA LEU A 13 13.67 -4.10 10.29
C LEU A 13 14.69 -3.18 10.96
N THR A 14 15.88 -3.70 11.24
CA THR A 14 17.03 -2.85 11.49
C THR A 14 17.48 -2.29 10.17
N ILE A 15 17.13 -1.03 9.91
CA ILE A 15 17.81 -0.21 8.91
C ILE A 15 19.27 -0.15 9.37
N SER A 16 20.16 -0.83 8.64
CA SER A 16 21.59 -0.64 8.79
C SER A 16 21.89 0.82 8.43
N ALA A 17 22.20 1.62 9.44
CA ALA A 17 22.72 2.96 9.26
C ALA A 17 24.07 2.88 8.56
N SER A 18 24.08 2.99 7.25
CA SER A 18 25.25 3.51 6.55
C SER A 18 25.14 5.03 6.62
N ALA A 19 26.07 5.64 7.31
CA ALA A 19 26.19 7.06 7.47
C ALA A 19 26.24 7.77 6.12
N CYS A 20 25.13 8.32 5.68
CA CYS A 20 25.03 9.46 4.80
C CYS A 20 24.02 10.39 5.45
N ASP A 21 24.52 11.55 5.81
CA ASP A 21 23.84 12.66 6.44
C ASP A 21 22.72 13.20 5.50
N LYS A 22 21.58 12.51 5.45
CA LYS A 22 20.36 12.95 4.76
C LYS A 22 19.22 12.82 5.74
N SER A 23 18.57 13.94 6.02
CA SER A 23 17.29 14.00 6.73
C SER A 23 16.30 12.96 6.16
N ASP A 24 15.53 12.33 7.03
CA ASP A 24 14.44 11.43 6.63
C ASP A 24 13.47 12.17 5.69
N PRO A 25 13.12 11.60 4.53
CA PRO A 25 12.18 12.23 3.61
C PRO A 25 10.82 12.61 4.24
N LEU A 26 10.45 11.97 5.36
CA LEU A 26 9.22 12.25 6.07
C LEU A 26 9.30 13.42 7.07
N ASP A 27 10.48 13.99 7.32
CA ASP A 27 10.63 15.09 8.28
C ASP A 27 9.76 16.32 7.94
N LYS A 28 9.47 16.54 6.65
CA LYS A 28 8.59 17.63 6.19
C LYS A 28 7.12 17.49 6.62
N TYR A 29 6.69 16.28 6.98
CA TYR A 29 5.33 16.00 7.45
C TYR A 29 5.24 15.97 8.99
N ARG A 30 6.36 16.23 9.67
CA ARG A 30 6.40 16.32 11.13
C ARG A 30 6.22 17.75 11.53
N ASP A 31 5.38 17.97 12.53
CA ASP A 31 5.30 19.29 13.16
C ASP A 31 6.66 19.61 13.78
N THR A 32 7.30 20.69 13.33
CA THR A 32 8.61 21.14 13.79
C THR A 32 8.62 21.56 15.27
N LYS A 33 7.48 21.52 15.94
CA LYS A 33 7.30 21.80 17.37
C LYS A 33 7.41 20.58 18.28
N TRP A 34 7.57 19.37 17.69
CA TRP A 34 7.71 18.17 18.49
C TRP A 34 9.09 18.12 19.15
N HIS A 35 9.09 18.28 20.46
CA HIS A 35 10.21 17.91 21.30
C HIS A 35 10.25 16.39 21.45
N GLU A 36 11.40 15.83 21.79
CA GLU A 36 11.45 14.44 22.25
C GLU A 36 10.40 14.26 23.36
N ILE A 37 9.38 13.45 23.11
CA ILE A 37 8.37 13.14 24.11
C ILE A 37 9.05 12.27 25.16
N THR A 38 9.37 12.86 26.29
CA THR A 38 9.69 12.09 27.49
C THR A 38 8.39 11.49 28.04
N GLU A 39 8.45 10.46 28.88
CA GLU A 39 7.25 9.83 29.45
C GLU A 39 6.32 10.84 30.17
N ASP A 40 6.82 12.04 30.47
CA ASP A 40 6.09 13.15 31.09
C ASP A 40 5.41 14.10 30.06
N ASP A 41 5.72 14.00 28.77
CA ASP A 41 5.17 14.87 27.71
C ASP A 41 3.91 14.28 27.06
N THR A 42 3.02 13.64 27.83
CA THR A 42 1.69 13.30 27.31
C THR A 42 0.93 14.58 27.04
N PRO A 43 0.37 14.77 25.80
CA PRO A 43 -0.44 15.94 25.54
C PRO A 43 -1.56 16.05 26.58
N ASP A 44 -1.76 17.23 27.14
CA ASP A 44 -2.82 17.51 28.15
C ASP A 44 -4.26 17.28 27.64
N THR A 45 -4.42 16.95 26.36
CA THR A 45 -5.72 16.67 25.77
C THR A 45 -6.14 15.23 26.08
N PRO A 46 -7.20 15.03 26.86
CA PRO A 46 -7.72 13.69 27.15
C PRO A 46 -8.13 12.96 25.86
N LEU A 47 -8.01 11.64 25.86
CA LEU A 47 -8.54 10.84 24.78
C LEU A 47 -10.07 10.96 24.73
N PRO A 48 -10.69 10.90 23.55
CA PRO A 48 -12.15 10.82 23.42
C PRO A 48 -12.68 9.53 24.04
N ASP A 49 -13.98 9.51 24.29
CA ASP A 49 -14.66 8.28 24.73
C ASP A 49 -14.56 7.18 23.66
N LYS A 50 -14.58 5.93 24.12
CA LYS A 50 -14.68 4.78 23.22
C LYS A 50 -15.97 4.85 22.40
N PRO A 51 -15.89 4.86 21.03
CA PRO A 51 -17.11 4.88 20.22
C PRO A 51 -17.87 3.56 20.29
N THR A 52 -19.17 3.63 20.15
CA THR A 52 -19.97 2.45 19.79
C THR A 52 -19.81 2.18 18.31
N VAL A 53 -19.47 0.94 17.95
CA VAL A 53 -19.31 0.53 16.55
C VAL A 53 -20.19 -0.69 16.30
N GLU A 54 -21.10 -0.59 15.36
CA GLU A 54 -22.10 -1.62 15.11
C GLU A 54 -22.21 -1.92 13.61
N VAL A 55 -22.33 -3.19 13.27
CA VAL A 55 -22.72 -3.63 11.92
C VAL A 55 -24.20 -4.02 11.96
N LYS A 56 -25.03 -3.35 11.15
CA LYS A 56 -26.46 -3.62 11.03
C LYS A 56 -26.81 -3.93 9.58
N GLY A 57 -27.08 -5.19 9.29
CA GLY A 57 -27.20 -5.67 7.91
C GLY A 57 -25.89 -5.42 7.14
N LYS A 58 -25.99 -4.71 6.03
CA LYS A 58 -24.82 -4.41 5.18
C LYS A 58 -24.27 -2.99 5.37
N LYS A 59 -24.39 -2.43 6.58
CA LYS A 59 -23.96 -1.07 6.92
C LYS A 59 -23.17 -1.03 8.22
N LEU A 60 -22.23 -0.09 8.30
CA LEU A 60 -21.45 0.21 9.50
C LEU A 60 -21.99 1.49 10.16
N TYR A 61 -22.08 1.49 11.49
CA TYR A 61 -22.49 2.63 12.28
C TYR A 61 -21.45 2.93 13.36
N VAL A 62 -21.16 4.22 13.54
CA VAL A 62 -20.29 4.73 14.61
C VAL A 62 -21.09 5.74 15.40
N ASN A 63 -21.23 5.52 16.71
CA ASN A 63 -22.04 6.35 17.60
C ASN A 63 -23.50 6.55 17.11
N GLY A 64 -24.04 5.53 16.44
CA GLY A 64 -25.41 5.52 15.91
C GLY A 64 -25.57 6.16 14.53
N GLU A 65 -24.55 6.76 13.97
CA GLU A 65 -24.56 7.35 12.62
C GLU A 65 -23.96 6.39 11.60
N GLU A 66 -24.52 6.34 10.38
CA GLU A 66 -23.98 5.54 9.29
C GLU A 66 -22.58 6.03 8.92
N PHE A 67 -21.62 5.11 8.86
CA PHE A 67 -20.21 5.41 8.67
C PHE A 67 -19.67 4.75 7.40
N PHE A 68 -19.11 5.55 6.49
CA PHE A 68 -18.46 5.08 5.28
C PHE A 68 -16.94 5.22 5.40
N VAL A 69 -16.20 4.13 5.19
CA VAL A 69 -14.75 4.08 5.35
C VAL A 69 -14.06 4.77 4.17
N LYS A 70 -13.41 5.89 4.44
CA LYS A 70 -12.50 6.61 3.55
C LYS A 70 -11.09 6.32 4.06
N GLY A 71 -10.49 5.26 3.57
CA GLY A 71 -9.33 4.67 4.24
C GLY A 71 -8.03 4.74 3.46
N ALA A 72 -6.93 4.86 4.19
CA ALA A 72 -5.56 4.75 3.71
C ALA A 72 -4.91 3.48 4.28
N ALA A 73 -4.44 2.56 3.42
CA ALA A 73 -3.63 1.42 3.85
C ALA A 73 -2.18 1.88 4.00
N THR A 74 -1.60 1.71 5.18
CA THR A 74 -0.23 2.14 5.46
C THR A 74 0.58 0.98 6.05
N ASN A 75 1.87 0.99 5.79
CA ASN A 75 2.79 0.04 6.44
C ASN A 75 3.08 0.46 7.87
N GLY A 76 2.16 0.73 8.73
CA GLY A 76 2.40 1.19 10.10
C GLY A 76 3.84 0.96 10.57
N GLY A 77 4.47 1.86 11.25
CA GLY A 77 5.83 1.63 11.75
C GLY A 77 6.92 2.57 11.22
N ASN A 78 6.57 3.67 10.57
CA ASN A 78 7.49 4.79 10.37
C ASN A 78 7.64 5.64 11.65
N ASN A 79 7.23 5.09 12.78
CA ASN A 79 7.36 5.74 14.06
C ASN A 79 8.83 5.77 14.49
N LYS A 80 9.36 6.96 14.69
CA LYS A 80 10.70 7.19 15.25
C LYS A 80 10.74 7.18 16.79
N GLY A 81 9.65 6.74 17.44
CA GLY A 81 9.56 6.68 18.89
C GLY A 81 8.92 7.90 19.55
N ASP A 82 8.53 8.90 18.78
CA ASP A 82 7.88 10.14 19.25
C ASP A 82 6.34 10.07 19.24
N GLY A 83 5.75 8.94 18.83
CA GLY A 83 4.31 8.73 18.78
C GLY A 83 3.64 9.26 17.51
N SER A 84 4.35 9.97 16.64
CA SER A 84 3.80 10.47 15.38
C SER A 84 4.00 9.49 14.23
N ASN A 85 3.04 9.45 13.30
CA ASN A 85 3.19 8.79 12.03
C ASN A 85 2.76 9.76 10.90
N PRO A 86 3.71 10.32 10.14
CA PRO A 86 3.39 11.33 9.15
C PRO A 86 2.41 10.85 8.07
N PHE A 87 2.32 9.55 7.80
CA PHE A 87 1.32 9.04 6.87
C PHE A 87 -0.10 9.07 7.45
N PHE A 88 -0.26 8.99 8.76
CA PHE A 88 -1.57 9.16 9.38
C PHE A 88 -2.03 10.62 9.27
N ASP A 89 -1.12 11.58 9.49
CA ASP A 89 -1.41 12.99 9.37
C ASP A 89 -1.80 13.36 7.95
N THR A 90 -0.99 12.98 6.97
CA THR A 90 -1.29 13.29 5.57
C THR A 90 -2.59 12.61 5.11
N ALA A 91 -2.91 11.40 5.58
CA ALA A 91 -4.16 10.74 5.26
C ALA A 91 -5.36 11.55 5.77
N ARG A 92 -5.30 12.01 7.03
CA ARG A 92 -6.33 12.86 7.63
C ARG A 92 -6.49 14.18 6.87
N GLU A 93 -5.40 14.88 6.61
CA GLU A 93 -5.40 16.16 5.89
C GLU A 93 -6.03 16.05 4.51
N ARG A 94 -5.87 14.91 3.84
CA ARG A 94 -6.44 14.59 2.53
C ARG A 94 -7.86 13.99 2.61
N GLY A 95 -8.50 13.95 3.81
CA GLY A 95 -9.91 13.59 3.99
C GLY A 95 -10.18 12.12 4.31
N ALA A 96 -9.16 11.32 4.62
CA ALA A 96 -9.37 9.99 5.19
C ALA A 96 -9.95 10.08 6.61
N ASN A 97 -10.70 9.07 7.01
CA ASN A 97 -11.25 8.92 8.34
C ASN A 97 -10.78 7.65 9.07
N VAL A 98 -10.16 6.73 8.34
CA VAL A 98 -9.63 5.47 8.87
C VAL A 98 -8.28 5.17 8.24
N VAL A 99 -7.31 4.68 9.02
CA VAL A 99 -6.11 4.04 8.50
C VAL A 99 -6.20 2.53 8.68
N ARG A 100 -5.59 1.78 7.78
CA ARG A 100 -5.43 0.32 7.90
C ARG A 100 -3.96 0.01 8.11
N THR A 101 -3.67 -0.83 9.10
CA THR A 101 -2.35 -1.40 9.33
C THR A 101 -2.38 -2.92 9.23
N TYR A 102 -1.23 -3.53 8.96
CA TYR A 102 -1.09 -4.99 8.82
C TYR A 102 -0.69 -5.68 10.12
N SER A 103 -0.27 -4.88 11.08
CA SER A 103 0.08 -5.30 12.44
C SER A 103 -0.37 -4.24 13.45
N GLN A 104 -0.26 -4.56 14.73
CA GLN A 104 -0.47 -3.57 15.79
C GLN A 104 0.58 -2.45 15.70
N ILE A 105 0.16 -1.25 16.08
CA ILE A 105 1.00 -0.07 16.19
C ILE A 105 1.26 0.25 17.67
N ASN A 106 2.15 1.21 17.94
CA ASN A 106 2.43 1.64 19.30
C ASN A 106 1.22 2.37 19.91
N MET A 107 1.13 2.34 21.25
CA MET A 107 0.04 3.01 21.96
C MET A 107 0.06 4.51 21.72
N SER A 108 1.23 5.15 21.67
CA SER A 108 1.38 6.57 21.38
C SER A 108 0.86 6.98 19.99
N GLU A 109 1.11 6.16 18.96
CA GLU A 109 0.53 6.38 17.62
C GLU A 109 -1.00 6.24 17.64
N LEU A 110 -1.50 5.31 18.44
CA LEU A 110 -2.93 5.08 18.57
C LEU A 110 -3.61 6.23 19.31
N ASP A 111 -2.98 6.74 20.37
CA ASP A 111 -3.41 7.93 21.11
C ASP A 111 -3.48 9.16 20.20
N ASP A 112 -2.46 9.33 19.35
CA ASP A 112 -2.39 10.44 18.40
C ASP A 112 -3.53 10.38 17.39
N LEU A 113 -3.79 9.20 16.80
CA LEU A 113 -4.96 8.97 15.94
C LEU A 113 -6.27 9.36 16.63
N ALA A 114 -6.46 8.92 17.88
CA ALA A 114 -7.68 9.23 18.63
C ALA A 114 -7.88 10.73 18.83
N ARG A 115 -6.81 11.45 19.23
CA ARG A 115 -6.87 12.92 19.43
C ARG A 115 -7.16 13.66 18.13
N LYS A 116 -6.75 13.12 16.99
CA LYS A 116 -7.01 13.67 15.66
C LYS A 116 -8.37 13.29 15.08
N GLY A 117 -9.18 12.50 15.83
CA GLY A 117 -10.49 12.03 15.36
C GLY A 117 -10.41 11.00 14.23
N MET A 118 -9.29 10.31 14.12
CA MET A 118 -9.06 9.23 13.16
C MET A 118 -9.29 7.87 13.81
N TYR A 119 -9.75 6.92 13.00
CA TYR A 119 -9.89 5.53 13.40
C TYR A 119 -8.83 4.64 12.73
N ILE A 120 -8.71 3.41 13.24
CA ILE A 120 -7.85 2.37 12.68
C ILE A 120 -8.61 1.06 12.48
N ASN A 121 -8.38 0.41 11.33
CA ASN A 121 -8.58 -1.01 11.14
C ASN A 121 -7.26 -1.70 11.49
N MET A 122 -7.15 -2.19 12.73
CA MET A 122 -5.88 -2.69 13.28
C MET A 122 -5.64 -4.14 12.86
N GLY A 123 -4.50 -4.38 12.19
CA GLY A 123 -4.07 -5.73 11.81
C GLY A 123 -3.60 -6.57 12.99
N LEU A 124 -4.02 -7.82 13.01
CA LEU A 124 -3.48 -8.88 13.86
C LEU A 124 -2.78 -9.90 12.96
N VAL A 125 -1.46 -9.98 13.09
CA VAL A 125 -0.65 -10.88 12.24
C VAL A 125 -0.90 -12.32 12.65
N ILE A 126 -1.42 -13.11 11.73
CA ILE A 126 -1.54 -14.57 11.88
C ILE A 126 -0.53 -15.26 10.95
N GLY A 127 0.04 -16.37 11.38
CA GLY A 127 1.05 -17.11 10.61
C GLY A 127 0.51 -17.62 9.29
N LYS A 128 1.36 -17.62 8.26
CA LYS A 128 1.04 -18.18 6.94
C LYS A 128 1.80 -19.48 6.71
N GLU A 129 1.13 -20.49 6.17
CA GLU A 129 1.78 -21.75 5.80
C GLU A 129 2.87 -21.53 4.74
N SER A 130 2.64 -20.61 3.80
CA SER A 130 3.63 -20.19 2.80
C SER A 130 4.90 -19.58 3.41
N GLU A 131 4.82 -19.07 4.63
CA GLU A 131 5.93 -18.51 5.40
C GLU A 131 6.47 -19.51 6.45
N GLY A 132 5.99 -20.75 6.43
CA GLY A 132 6.47 -21.84 7.27
C GLY A 132 5.74 -22.04 8.59
N PHE A 133 4.54 -21.43 8.79
CA PHE A 133 3.72 -21.72 9.96
C PHE A 133 2.98 -23.07 9.77
N ASP A 134 3.16 -23.98 10.69
CA ASP A 134 2.53 -25.32 10.63
C ASP A 134 1.20 -25.36 11.38
N TYR A 135 0.09 -25.30 10.66
CA TYR A 135 -1.25 -25.41 11.23
C TYR A 135 -1.65 -26.83 11.67
N SER A 136 -0.81 -27.85 11.45
CA SER A 136 -0.97 -29.17 12.07
C SER A 136 -0.38 -29.24 13.49
N ASP A 137 0.53 -28.31 13.84
CA ASP A 137 1.09 -28.19 15.19
C ASP A 137 0.12 -27.44 16.12
N GLU A 138 -0.61 -28.21 16.92
CA GLU A 138 -1.57 -27.67 17.90
C GLU A 138 -0.90 -26.75 18.94
N THR A 139 0.35 -27.03 19.31
CA THR A 139 1.09 -26.23 20.30
C THR A 139 1.42 -24.84 19.72
N ALA A 140 1.89 -24.79 18.48
CA ALA A 140 2.17 -23.54 17.77
C ALA A 140 0.89 -22.71 17.61
N ARG A 141 -0.22 -23.32 17.22
CA ARG A 141 -1.54 -22.68 17.10
C ARG A 141 -2.01 -22.09 18.42
N LYS A 142 -2.02 -22.87 19.51
CA LYS A 142 -2.41 -22.39 20.85
C LYS A 142 -1.55 -21.20 21.31
N LYS A 143 -0.24 -21.25 21.05
CA LYS A 143 0.67 -20.14 21.35
C LYS A 143 0.32 -18.89 20.55
N GLN A 144 0.07 -19.03 19.25
CA GLN A 144 -0.36 -17.92 18.37
C GLN A 144 -1.65 -17.27 18.89
N ILE A 145 -2.68 -18.06 19.16
CA ILE A 145 -3.98 -17.60 19.67
C ILE A 145 -3.79 -16.87 21.01
N SER A 146 -3.06 -17.46 21.94
CA SER A 146 -2.78 -16.84 23.25
C SER A 146 -2.05 -15.50 23.11
N THR A 147 -1.07 -15.42 22.21
CA THR A 147 -0.33 -14.19 21.94
C THR A 147 -1.25 -13.11 21.40
N LEU A 148 -2.11 -13.44 20.42
CA LEU A 148 -3.02 -12.47 19.81
C LEU A 148 -4.14 -12.03 20.76
N LYS A 149 -4.64 -12.92 21.62
CA LYS A 149 -5.55 -12.55 22.73
C LYS A 149 -4.89 -11.53 23.67
N GLY A 150 -3.60 -11.73 23.98
CA GLY A 150 -2.82 -10.76 24.77
C GLY A 150 -2.66 -9.39 24.08
N VAL A 151 -2.52 -9.37 22.75
CA VAL A 151 -2.55 -8.12 21.98
C VAL A 151 -3.92 -7.45 22.11
N VAL A 152 -5.01 -8.19 21.90
CA VAL A 152 -6.37 -7.66 22.07
C VAL A 152 -6.57 -7.07 23.47
N ASP A 153 -6.16 -7.77 24.51
CA ASP A 153 -6.28 -7.30 25.91
C ASP A 153 -5.55 -5.99 26.15
N ARG A 154 -4.41 -5.80 25.52
CA ARG A 154 -3.61 -4.57 25.63
C ARG A 154 -4.30 -3.37 25.01
N TYR A 155 -4.98 -3.55 23.88
CA TYR A 155 -5.50 -2.47 23.04
C TYR A 155 -7.03 -2.33 23.11
N LYS A 156 -7.76 -3.31 23.64
CA LYS A 156 -9.23 -3.22 23.79
C LYS A 156 -9.63 -1.95 24.54
N ASN A 157 -10.79 -1.43 24.20
CA ASN A 157 -11.32 -0.16 24.71
C ASN A 157 -10.61 1.12 24.23
N HIS A 158 -9.54 1.03 23.44
CA HIS A 158 -8.89 2.23 22.92
C HIS A 158 -9.81 2.94 21.90
N PRO A 159 -10.03 4.28 22.01
CA PRO A 159 -11.03 4.99 21.21
C PRO A 159 -10.72 5.02 19.70
N ALA A 160 -9.46 4.95 19.29
CA ALA A 160 -9.12 4.95 17.86
C ALA A 160 -9.45 3.64 17.14
N ILE A 161 -9.61 2.51 17.84
CA ILE A 161 -9.88 1.24 17.17
C ILE A 161 -11.31 1.25 16.64
N LEU A 162 -11.48 1.14 15.33
CA LEU A 162 -12.78 0.98 14.68
C LEU A 162 -13.14 -0.50 14.56
N MET A 163 -12.19 -1.30 14.11
CA MET A 163 -12.35 -2.74 13.88
C MET A 163 -11.00 -3.47 13.94
N TRP A 164 -11.06 -4.79 14.06
CA TRP A 164 -9.90 -5.67 14.12
C TRP A 164 -9.80 -6.50 12.85
N CYS A 165 -8.65 -6.50 12.19
CA CYS A 165 -8.40 -7.30 10.99
C CYS A 165 -7.51 -8.50 11.34
N ILE A 166 -8.07 -9.70 11.40
CA ILE A 166 -7.35 -10.91 11.78
C ILE A 166 -6.77 -11.56 10.52
N GLY A 167 -5.50 -11.29 10.26
CA GLY A 167 -4.78 -11.81 9.09
C GLY A 167 -4.99 -11.00 7.81
N ASN A 168 -4.06 -11.20 6.89
CA ASN A 168 -4.06 -10.64 5.55
C ASN A 168 -3.62 -11.70 4.55
N GLU A 169 -4.52 -12.08 3.62
CA GLU A 169 -4.25 -13.02 2.54
C GLU A 169 -3.68 -14.38 3.04
N VAL A 170 -4.29 -14.87 4.11
CA VAL A 170 -3.87 -16.12 4.76
C VAL A 170 -4.39 -17.35 4.04
N GLU A 171 -5.31 -17.19 3.09
CA GLU A 171 -5.81 -18.22 2.20
C GLU A 171 -4.86 -18.52 1.03
N SER A 172 -3.79 -17.76 0.88
CA SER A 172 -2.87 -17.83 -0.24
C SER A 172 -1.90 -19.00 -0.13
N GLU A 173 -2.40 -20.22 -0.14
CA GLU A 173 -1.56 -21.38 -0.41
C GLU A 173 -1.67 -21.80 -1.88
N THR A 174 -0.66 -21.41 -2.64
CA THR A 174 -0.43 -22.00 -3.95
C THR A 174 0.26 -23.34 -3.76
N LYS A 175 -0.31 -24.44 -4.25
CA LYS A 175 0.47 -25.67 -4.41
C LYS A 175 1.71 -25.38 -5.23
N ALA A 176 2.77 -26.17 -5.00
CA ALA A 176 4.03 -26.06 -5.73
C ALA A 176 3.88 -26.15 -7.27
N ASP A 177 2.75 -26.68 -7.76
CA ASP A 177 2.40 -26.79 -9.19
C ASP A 177 1.62 -25.56 -9.73
N GLY A 178 1.32 -24.57 -8.90
CA GLY A 178 0.61 -23.35 -9.28
C GLY A 178 -0.88 -23.51 -9.55
N THR A 179 -1.48 -24.68 -9.38
CA THR A 179 -2.79 -25.01 -9.94
C THR A 179 -3.97 -24.94 -8.97
N SER A 180 -3.77 -24.81 -7.65
CA SER A 180 -4.88 -24.71 -6.71
C SER A 180 -4.49 -24.12 -5.36
N PHE A 181 -5.41 -23.34 -4.77
CA PHE A 181 -5.33 -22.94 -3.38
C PHE A 181 -5.75 -24.09 -2.49
N LYS A 182 -4.96 -24.38 -1.45
CA LYS A 182 -5.32 -25.32 -0.40
C LYS A 182 -5.81 -24.51 0.80
N LEU A 183 -7.12 -24.57 1.04
CA LEU A 183 -7.70 -23.94 2.22
C LEU A 183 -7.45 -24.81 3.45
N ASN A 184 -6.71 -24.29 4.43
CA ASN A 184 -6.50 -24.98 5.69
C ASN A 184 -7.58 -24.56 6.71
N VAL A 185 -8.44 -25.52 7.06
CA VAL A 185 -9.55 -25.28 8.00
C VAL A 185 -9.07 -24.80 9.38
N ASN A 186 -7.87 -25.17 9.80
CA ASN A 186 -7.35 -24.76 11.10
C ASN A 186 -7.02 -23.26 11.13
N VAL A 187 -6.63 -22.66 10.00
CA VAL A 187 -6.49 -21.19 9.89
C VAL A 187 -7.80 -20.50 10.24
N TRP A 188 -8.90 -20.96 9.63
CA TRP A 188 -10.23 -20.38 9.83
C TRP A 188 -10.73 -20.56 11.27
N LYS A 189 -10.46 -21.71 11.87
CA LYS A 189 -10.82 -21.97 13.28
C LYS A 189 -10.05 -21.05 14.24
N ASP A 190 -8.75 -20.85 14.00
CA ASP A 190 -7.94 -19.96 14.82
C ASP A 190 -8.39 -18.50 14.70
N ILE A 191 -8.70 -18.04 13.48
CA ILE A 191 -9.28 -16.72 13.23
C ILE A 191 -10.61 -16.57 13.97
N ASN A 192 -11.48 -17.58 13.89
CA ASN A 192 -12.77 -17.54 14.59
C ASN A 192 -12.60 -17.48 16.11
N GLU A 193 -11.70 -18.28 16.69
CA GLU A 193 -11.46 -18.25 18.14
C GLU A 193 -10.97 -16.88 18.62
N ILE A 194 -10.10 -16.23 17.84
CA ILE A 194 -9.65 -14.86 18.14
C ILE A 194 -10.80 -13.88 17.98
N GLY A 195 -11.60 -14.03 16.92
CA GLY A 195 -12.76 -13.18 16.64
C GLY A 195 -13.84 -13.26 17.74
N GLU A 196 -14.17 -14.46 18.20
CA GLU A 196 -15.09 -14.66 19.34
C GLU A 196 -14.55 -13.99 20.60
N TYR A 197 -13.25 -14.11 20.87
CA TYR A 197 -12.62 -13.43 22.00
C TYR A 197 -12.70 -11.92 21.90
N ILE A 198 -12.46 -11.32 20.71
CA ILE A 198 -12.63 -9.89 20.48
C ILE A 198 -14.06 -9.44 20.79
N LYS A 199 -15.06 -10.19 20.33
CA LYS A 199 -16.48 -9.90 20.59
C LYS A 199 -16.80 -9.94 22.09
N GLU A 200 -16.22 -10.88 22.82
CA GLU A 200 -16.43 -11.03 24.26
C GLU A 200 -15.82 -9.85 25.05
N VAL A 201 -14.57 -9.46 24.74
CA VAL A 201 -13.83 -8.53 25.61
C VAL A 201 -13.79 -7.09 25.13
N ASP A 202 -14.07 -6.83 23.83
CA ASP A 202 -14.02 -5.49 23.22
C ASP A 202 -15.31 -5.10 22.49
N GLY A 203 -16.01 -6.05 21.90
CA GLY A 203 -17.30 -5.85 21.23
C GLY A 203 -17.25 -5.18 19.86
N ARG A 204 -16.06 -4.83 19.34
CA ARG A 204 -15.89 -4.21 18.03
C ARG A 204 -15.98 -5.21 16.88
N PRO A 205 -16.25 -4.75 15.65
CA PRO A 205 -16.30 -5.61 14.48
C PRO A 205 -15.00 -6.35 14.22
N VAL A 206 -15.15 -7.59 13.83
CA VAL A 206 -14.07 -8.48 13.37
C VAL A 206 -14.07 -8.50 11.86
N THR A 207 -12.89 -8.32 11.27
CA THR A 207 -12.65 -8.37 9.83
C THR A 207 -11.53 -9.35 9.49
N LEU A 208 -11.50 -9.79 8.25
CA LEU A 208 -10.45 -10.62 7.67
C LEU A 208 -10.20 -10.12 6.24
N ALA A 209 -8.95 -9.89 5.87
CA ALA A 209 -8.59 -9.50 4.51
C ALA A 209 -8.19 -10.71 3.65
N ILE A 210 -8.88 -10.87 2.51
CA ILE A 210 -8.70 -11.95 1.54
C ILE A 210 -8.36 -11.40 0.15
N MET A 211 -7.77 -12.22 -0.73
CA MET A 211 -7.39 -11.82 -2.09
C MET A 211 -8.56 -11.74 -3.07
N GLY A 212 -9.71 -12.30 -2.76
CA GLY A 212 -10.85 -12.32 -3.66
C GLY A 212 -11.99 -13.21 -3.18
N ILE A 213 -13.09 -13.23 -3.91
CA ILE A 213 -14.27 -14.04 -3.58
C ILE A 213 -14.45 -15.14 -4.62
N TRP A 214 -14.40 -16.40 -4.17
CA TRP A 214 -14.68 -17.58 -4.99
C TRP A 214 -15.43 -18.64 -4.18
N PRO A 215 -16.16 -19.56 -4.81
CA PRO A 215 -17.12 -20.43 -4.13
C PRO A 215 -16.55 -21.21 -2.94
N GLY A 216 -15.46 -21.93 -3.10
CA GLY A 216 -14.89 -22.76 -2.02
C GLY A 216 -14.44 -21.94 -0.81
N LEU A 217 -13.89 -20.76 -1.01
CA LEU A 217 -13.52 -19.85 0.07
C LEU A 217 -14.77 -19.32 0.79
N THR A 218 -15.77 -18.86 0.04
CA THR A 218 -17.03 -18.36 0.59
C THR A 218 -17.69 -19.35 1.53
N GLU A 219 -17.79 -20.61 1.12
CA GLU A 219 -18.36 -21.69 1.94
C GLU A 219 -17.54 -21.90 3.22
N SER A 220 -16.21 -21.86 3.11
CA SER A 220 -15.31 -22.00 4.25
C SER A 220 -15.46 -20.85 5.25
N LEU A 221 -15.52 -19.60 4.79
CA LEU A 221 -15.72 -18.43 5.65
C LEU A 221 -17.03 -18.53 6.42
N LYS A 222 -18.14 -18.76 5.73
CA LYS A 222 -19.45 -18.90 6.36
C LYS A 222 -19.53 -20.01 7.39
N LYS A 223 -18.84 -21.13 7.10
CA LYS A 223 -18.89 -22.31 7.98
C LYS A 223 -17.98 -22.18 9.19
N TYR A 224 -16.80 -21.63 9.03
CA TYR A 224 -15.73 -21.72 10.03
C TYR A 224 -15.40 -20.42 10.74
N ILE A 225 -15.90 -19.27 10.25
CA ILE A 225 -15.69 -17.96 10.87
C ILE A 225 -17.04 -17.23 11.11
N PRO A 226 -17.95 -17.80 11.91
CA PRO A 226 -19.20 -17.11 12.24
C PRO A 226 -19.01 -15.81 13.04
N SER A 227 -17.83 -15.57 13.59
CA SER A 227 -17.49 -14.31 14.26
C SER A 227 -17.22 -13.14 13.32
N LEU A 228 -17.09 -13.37 12.00
CA LEU A 228 -16.78 -12.35 11.01
C LEU A 228 -17.98 -11.39 10.83
N ASP A 229 -17.73 -10.08 10.97
CA ASP A 229 -18.74 -9.04 10.79
C ASP A 229 -18.62 -8.31 9.47
N ILE A 230 -17.40 -8.16 8.95
CA ILE A 230 -17.09 -7.42 7.73
C ILE A 230 -16.04 -8.19 6.93
N LEU A 231 -16.29 -8.40 5.65
CA LEU A 231 -15.30 -8.99 4.75
C LEU A 231 -14.41 -7.89 4.17
N CYS A 232 -13.11 -7.97 4.40
CA CYS A 232 -12.13 -7.14 3.72
C CYS A 232 -11.60 -7.91 2.48
N VAL A 233 -11.53 -7.25 1.33
CA VAL A 233 -11.06 -7.87 0.09
C VAL A 233 -9.98 -7.01 -0.55
N ASN A 234 -8.82 -7.60 -0.81
CA ASN A 234 -7.74 -6.98 -1.57
C ASN A 234 -7.96 -7.28 -3.05
N ASN A 235 -8.37 -6.29 -3.83
CA ASN A 235 -8.57 -6.47 -5.25
C ASN A 235 -8.09 -5.25 -6.04
N TYR A 236 -7.34 -5.50 -7.09
CA TYR A 236 -6.71 -4.51 -7.94
C TYR A 236 -7.37 -4.46 -9.32
N GLU A 237 -7.03 -3.44 -10.11
CA GLU A 237 -7.48 -3.30 -11.49
C GLU A 237 -7.43 -4.64 -12.25
N GLY A 238 -8.48 -4.95 -12.98
CA GLY A 238 -8.67 -6.22 -13.70
C GLY A 238 -9.43 -7.29 -12.91
N ALA A 239 -9.41 -7.25 -11.57
CA ALA A 239 -10.18 -8.15 -10.72
C ALA A 239 -11.30 -7.42 -9.96
N VAL A 240 -11.05 -6.19 -9.55
CA VAL A 240 -11.97 -5.39 -8.73
C VAL A 240 -13.30 -5.09 -9.40
N GLU A 241 -13.34 -5.01 -10.73
CA GLU A 241 -14.56 -4.76 -11.51
C GLU A 241 -15.62 -5.87 -11.31
N ASN A 242 -15.17 -7.08 -10.98
CA ASN A 242 -16.06 -8.21 -10.71
C ASN A 242 -16.35 -8.42 -9.22
N LEU A 243 -15.71 -7.67 -8.32
CA LEU A 243 -15.80 -7.89 -6.89
C LEU A 243 -17.26 -7.85 -6.39
N ASN A 244 -18.01 -6.80 -6.73
CA ASN A 244 -19.39 -6.68 -6.25
C ASN A 244 -20.30 -7.78 -6.79
N SER A 245 -20.17 -8.18 -8.06
CA SER A 245 -20.94 -9.28 -8.62
C SER A 245 -20.64 -10.60 -7.94
N ASN A 246 -19.35 -10.88 -7.66
CA ASN A 246 -18.92 -12.07 -6.93
C ASN A 246 -19.46 -12.07 -5.49
N TYR A 247 -19.43 -10.92 -4.82
CA TYR A 247 -19.98 -10.75 -3.47
C TYR A 247 -21.50 -10.99 -3.44
N GLN A 248 -22.25 -10.46 -4.40
CA GLN A 248 -23.71 -10.70 -4.49
C GLN A 248 -23.99 -12.19 -4.76
N ALA A 249 -23.27 -12.81 -5.69
CA ALA A 249 -23.42 -14.23 -6.00
C ALA A 249 -23.08 -15.13 -4.81
N ALA A 250 -22.11 -14.73 -3.99
CA ALA A 250 -21.73 -15.44 -2.77
C ALA A 250 -22.80 -15.37 -1.67
N GLY A 251 -23.73 -14.40 -1.73
CA GLY A 251 -24.84 -14.27 -0.80
C GLY A 251 -24.39 -14.04 0.64
N PHE A 252 -23.41 -13.14 0.87
CA PHE A 252 -23.07 -12.70 2.22
C PHE A 252 -24.18 -11.79 2.78
N ASP A 253 -24.43 -11.92 4.07
CA ASP A 253 -25.41 -11.12 4.83
C ASP A 253 -24.78 -9.96 5.62
N TYR A 254 -23.46 -9.87 5.63
CA TYR A 254 -22.66 -8.79 6.19
C TYR A 254 -21.94 -7.98 5.11
N PRO A 255 -21.50 -6.73 5.38
CA PRO A 255 -20.89 -5.85 4.38
C PRO A 255 -19.46 -6.26 4.01
N TYR A 256 -18.93 -5.63 2.96
CA TYR A 256 -17.52 -5.73 2.63
C TYR A 256 -16.83 -4.37 2.50
N ILE A 257 -15.52 -4.38 2.68
CA ILE A 257 -14.61 -3.26 2.43
C ILE A 257 -13.61 -3.70 1.35
N LEU A 258 -13.37 -2.84 0.35
CA LEU A 258 -12.24 -3.00 -0.57
C LEU A 258 -10.96 -2.59 0.16
N SER A 259 -10.29 -3.58 0.80
CA SER A 259 -9.23 -3.31 1.79
C SER A 259 -7.85 -3.03 1.21
N GLU A 260 -7.64 -3.33 -0.05
CA GLU A 260 -6.54 -2.84 -0.89
C GLU A 260 -7.05 -2.67 -2.31
N PHE A 261 -6.68 -1.56 -2.94
CA PHE A 261 -6.93 -1.35 -4.35
C PHE A 261 -5.90 -0.40 -4.96
N GLY A 262 -5.73 -0.52 -6.25
CA GLY A 262 -4.80 0.26 -7.04
C GLY A 262 -4.72 -0.27 -8.46
N ILE A 263 -3.66 0.11 -9.16
CA ILE A 263 -3.36 -0.41 -10.49
C ILE A 263 -3.12 -1.93 -10.45
N ARG A 264 -3.20 -2.58 -11.58
CA ARG A 264 -2.98 -4.02 -11.71
C ARG A 264 -1.66 -4.47 -11.09
N GLY A 265 -1.69 -5.61 -10.40
CA GLY A 265 -0.55 -6.14 -9.66
C GLY A 265 0.52 -6.76 -10.55
N THR A 266 1.79 -6.53 -10.19
CA THR A 266 2.94 -7.06 -10.93
C THR A 266 3.10 -8.59 -10.81
N TRP A 267 2.47 -9.22 -9.84
CA TRP A 267 2.50 -10.68 -9.65
C TRP A 267 1.88 -11.46 -10.81
N ASP A 268 0.94 -10.87 -11.54
CA ASP A 268 0.30 -11.48 -12.70
C ASP A 268 1.27 -11.73 -13.87
N ASP A 269 2.44 -11.12 -13.86
CA ASP A 269 3.50 -11.32 -14.86
C ASP A 269 4.01 -12.77 -14.94
N LYS A 270 3.84 -13.54 -13.87
CA LYS A 270 4.27 -14.95 -13.78
C LYS A 270 3.16 -15.95 -14.15
N THR A 271 1.95 -15.48 -14.42
CA THR A 271 0.81 -16.33 -14.78
C THR A 271 0.72 -16.52 -16.30
N PRO A 272 0.03 -17.56 -16.80
CA PRO A 272 -0.19 -17.76 -18.23
C PRO A 272 -0.93 -16.60 -18.93
N HIS A 273 -1.46 -15.62 -18.19
CA HIS A 273 -2.20 -14.46 -18.68
C HIS A 273 -1.31 -13.22 -18.84
N THR A 274 -0.07 -13.42 -19.27
CA THR A 274 0.96 -12.36 -19.42
C THR A 274 0.62 -11.24 -20.41
N ASP A 275 -0.45 -11.39 -21.19
CA ASP A 275 -0.93 -10.39 -22.15
C ASP A 275 -1.52 -9.13 -21.46
N TRP A 276 -1.65 -9.15 -20.14
CA TRP A 276 -2.24 -8.06 -19.37
C TRP A 276 -1.26 -6.91 -19.10
N PHE A 277 0.04 -7.16 -19.15
CA PHE A 277 1.05 -6.12 -18.97
C PHE A 277 1.64 -5.68 -20.29
N THR A 278 1.73 -4.38 -20.47
CA THR A 278 2.53 -3.83 -21.55
C THR A 278 4.01 -3.99 -21.18
N LYS A 279 4.74 -4.69 -22.05
CA LYS A 279 6.20 -4.87 -21.91
C LYS A 279 6.93 -4.10 -22.99
N SER A 280 8.10 -3.59 -22.65
CA SER A 280 9.05 -3.10 -23.64
C SER A 280 9.56 -4.26 -24.52
N ALA A 281 10.17 -3.95 -25.65
CA ALA A 281 10.79 -4.96 -26.51
C ALA A 281 11.91 -5.75 -25.81
N ASN A 282 12.46 -5.23 -24.71
CA ASN A 282 13.46 -5.88 -23.86
C ASN A 282 12.85 -6.68 -22.69
N GLY A 283 11.53 -6.78 -22.62
CA GLY A 283 10.81 -7.53 -21.56
C GLY A 283 10.61 -6.77 -20.24
N GLY A 284 11.09 -5.53 -20.11
CA GLY A 284 10.83 -4.69 -18.93
C GLY A 284 9.37 -4.26 -18.86
N LEU A 285 8.77 -4.28 -17.66
CA LEU A 285 7.41 -3.79 -17.47
C LEU A 285 7.34 -2.29 -17.73
N ILE A 286 6.33 -1.88 -18.51
CA ILE A 286 6.00 -0.47 -18.72
C ILE A 286 5.07 -0.05 -17.59
N GLU A 287 5.56 0.85 -16.74
CA GLU A 287 4.83 1.37 -15.61
C GLU A 287 3.98 2.57 -16.04
N PRO A 288 2.69 2.62 -15.66
CA PRO A 288 1.88 3.82 -15.88
C PRO A 288 2.50 5.04 -15.17
N SER A 289 2.39 6.22 -15.77
CA SER A 289 2.80 7.48 -15.13
C SER A 289 1.91 7.81 -13.92
N GLY A 290 2.35 8.76 -13.08
CA GLY A 290 1.62 9.12 -11.86
C GLY A 290 0.16 9.50 -12.11
N ASN A 291 -0.10 10.30 -13.13
CA ASN A 291 -1.47 10.71 -13.49
C ASN A 291 -2.31 9.60 -14.16
N GLU A 292 -1.68 8.67 -14.89
CA GLU A 292 -2.37 7.47 -15.40
C GLU A 292 -2.80 6.57 -14.24
N LYS A 293 -1.94 6.37 -13.23
CA LYS A 293 -2.30 5.67 -11.99
C LYS A 293 -3.46 6.36 -11.27
N ALA A 294 -3.39 7.68 -11.11
CA ALA A 294 -4.44 8.47 -10.47
C ALA A 294 -5.82 8.27 -11.13
N ALA A 295 -5.85 8.20 -12.46
CA ALA A 295 -7.09 7.92 -13.19
C ALA A 295 -7.68 6.54 -12.86
N VAL A 296 -6.84 5.52 -12.70
CA VAL A 296 -7.27 4.17 -12.27
C VAL A 296 -7.85 4.19 -10.87
N TYR A 297 -7.19 4.89 -9.91
CA TYR A 297 -7.71 5.02 -8.54
C TYR A 297 -9.08 5.70 -8.50
N LYS A 298 -9.25 6.82 -9.24
CA LYS A 298 -10.55 7.51 -9.35
C LYS A 298 -11.63 6.60 -9.93
N LYS A 299 -11.31 5.86 -11.00
CA LYS A 299 -12.24 4.94 -11.65
C LYS A 299 -12.69 3.85 -10.67
N ILE A 300 -11.74 3.16 -10.03
CA ILE A 300 -12.06 2.09 -9.06
C ILE A 300 -12.90 2.63 -7.93
N TYR A 301 -12.52 3.78 -7.35
CA TYR A 301 -13.29 4.35 -6.24
C TYR A 301 -14.72 4.70 -6.66
N SER A 302 -14.88 5.34 -7.82
CA SER A 302 -16.20 5.75 -8.31
C SER A 302 -17.10 4.56 -8.66
N GLU A 303 -16.56 3.56 -9.37
CA GLU A 303 -17.36 2.46 -9.91
C GLU A 303 -17.52 1.30 -8.92
N CYS A 304 -16.44 0.94 -8.19
CA CYS A 304 -16.39 -0.26 -7.38
C CYS A 304 -16.54 -0.01 -5.86
N VAL A 305 -16.35 1.24 -5.41
CA VAL A 305 -16.47 1.62 -4.01
C VAL A 305 -17.74 2.43 -3.80
N SER A 306 -17.76 3.72 -4.15
CA SER A 306 -18.93 4.59 -3.95
C SER A 306 -20.12 4.16 -4.81
N GLY A 307 -19.90 3.71 -6.04
CA GLY A 307 -20.93 3.14 -6.91
C GLY A 307 -21.52 1.81 -6.44
N CYS A 308 -20.95 1.21 -5.40
CA CYS A 308 -21.39 -0.03 -4.76
C CYS A 308 -21.84 0.15 -3.30
N ALA A 309 -21.95 1.39 -2.79
CA ALA A 309 -22.31 1.67 -1.40
C ALA A 309 -23.66 1.04 -1.00
N ASP A 310 -24.69 1.15 -1.86
CA ASP A 310 -26.01 0.53 -1.62
C ASP A 310 -26.03 -0.98 -1.90
N LYS A 311 -24.90 -1.54 -2.35
CA LYS A 311 -24.76 -2.97 -2.69
C LYS A 311 -23.89 -3.72 -1.69
N GLY A 312 -23.63 -3.13 -0.52
CA GLY A 312 -22.89 -3.75 0.58
C GLY A 312 -21.42 -3.36 0.69
N CYS A 313 -20.91 -2.50 -0.20
CA CYS A 313 -19.60 -1.87 -0.02
C CYS A 313 -19.71 -0.75 1.02
N ILE A 314 -18.96 -0.82 2.11
CA ILE A 314 -18.97 0.22 3.15
C ILE A 314 -17.67 1.06 3.16
N GLY A 315 -16.92 1.01 2.08
CA GLY A 315 -15.73 1.83 1.89
C GLY A 315 -14.52 1.07 1.39
N SER A 316 -13.37 1.72 1.49
CA SER A 316 -12.12 1.18 0.96
C SER A 316 -10.90 1.70 1.69
N PHE A 317 -9.74 1.04 1.43
CA PHE A 317 -8.41 1.50 1.80
C PHE A 317 -7.52 1.60 0.55
N ALA A 318 -7.10 2.80 0.20
CA ALA A 318 -6.19 3.04 -0.93
C ALA A 318 -4.80 2.46 -0.62
N PHE A 319 -4.25 1.67 -1.53
CA PHE A 319 -2.96 1.01 -1.36
C PHE A 319 -1.92 1.57 -2.33
N LEU A 320 -0.74 2.03 -1.92
CA LEU A 320 -0.23 2.08 -0.56
C LEU A 320 0.02 3.54 -0.18
N TRP A 321 -0.56 4.01 0.92
CA TRP A 321 -0.34 5.35 1.45
C TRP A 321 1.04 5.41 2.11
N GLY A 322 2.04 5.71 1.27
CA GLY A 322 3.46 5.60 1.53
C GLY A 322 4.16 5.02 0.31
N TRP A 323 5.19 4.21 0.53
CA TRP A 323 5.92 3.49 -0.52
C TRP A 323 6.34 2.10 -0.05
N GLN A 324 6.64 1.22 -1.00
CA GLN A 324 7.23 -0.08 -0.72
C GLN A 324 8.75 0.01 -0.75
N THR A 325 9.39 -0.59 0.26
CA THR A 325 10.85 -0.70 0.36
C THR A 325 11.37 -2.03 -0.17
N HIS A 326 10.47 -2.95 -0.47
CA HIS A 326 10.76 -4.29 -1.00
C HIS A 326 9.86 -4.55 -2.20
N GLY A 327 10.19 -5.55 -2.95
CA GLY A 327 9.46 -5.94 -4.13
C GLY A 327 10.15 -5.52 -5.42
N ASP A 328 9.45 -5.78 -6.50
CA ASP A 328 10.07 -5.82 -7.81
C ASP A 328 10.10 -4.45 -8.51
N VAL A 329 9.33 -3.46 -8.02
CA VAL A 329 9.13 -2.19 -8.72
C VAL A 329 8.87 -1.04 -7.77
N LEU A 330 9.79 -0.09 -7.77
CA LEU A 330 9.92 0.99 -6.81
C LEU A 330 8.66 1.85 -6.62
N ASN A 331 8.01 2.25 -7.72
CA ASN A 331 6.91 3.22 -7.69
C ASN A 331 5.53 2.61 -7.97
N TRP A 332 5.43 1.29 -8.12
CA TRP A 332 4.23 0.67 -8.65
C TRP A 332 2.98 1.05 -7.86
N TYR A 333 3.02 0.88 -6.54
CA TYR A 333 1.91 1.21 -5.64
C TYR A 333 2.18 2.44 -4.77
N ALA A 334 3.33 3.10 -4.94
CA ALA A 334 3.68 4.23 -4.11
C ALA A 334 2.71 5.39 -4.34
N MET A 335 2.14 5.90 -3.27
CA MET A 335 1.37 7.15 -3.27
C MET A 335 2.22 8.34 -2.83
N TYR A 336 3.38 8.07 -2.23
CA TYR A 336 4.43 9.04 -1.92
C TYR A 336 5.76 8.53 -2.47
N ASP A 337 6.60 9.40 -2.99
CA ASP A 337 7.91 8.99 -3.45
C ASP A 337 8.87 8.72 -2.27
N GLN A 338 9.70 7.71 -2.40
CA GLN A 338 10.60 7.28 -1.33
C GLN A 338 11.83 8.18 -1.12
N PHE A 339 12.11 9.15 -2.00
CA PHE A 339 13.33 9.96 -1.94
C PHE A 339 13.12 11.29 -1.24
N GLU A 340 11.96 11.94 -1.46
CA GLU A 340 11.62 13.22 -0.86
C GLU A 340 10.23 13.19 -0.17
N ALA A 341 9.57 12.03 -0.13
CA ALA A 341 8.22 11.85 0.38
C ALA A 341 7.20 12.85 -0.20
N SER A 342 7.38 13.24 -1.48
CA SER A 342 6.40 14.07 -2.17
C SER A 342 5.13 13.27 -2.45
N ALA A 343 3.97 13.91 -2.28
CA ALA A 343 2.69 13.32 -2.64
C ALA A 343 2.58 13.15 -4.16
N LEU A 344 2.20 11.96 -4.60
CA LEU A 344 2.02 11.62 -6.02
C LEU A 344 0.57 11.84 -6.44
N PRO A 345 0.24 11.91 -7.75
CA PRO A 345 -1.11 12.20 -8.24
C PRO A 345 -2.21 11.27 -7.71
N THR A 346 -1.86 10.09 -7.24
CA THR A 346 -2.79 9.16 -6.57
C THR A 346 -3.29 9.67 -5.22
N VAL A 347 -2.50 10.48 -4.51
CA VAL A 347 -2.93 11.17 -3.28
C VAL A 347 -4.01 12.19 -3.61
N ASP A 348 -3.78 13.02 -4.62
CA ASP A 348 -4.75 14.03 -5.09
C ASP A 348 -6.05 13.36 -5.57
N ALA A 349 -5.92 12.23 -6.28
CA ALA A 349 -7.06 11.43 -6.69
C ALA A 349 -7.93 11.00 -5.52
N MET A 350 -7.30 10.53 -4.44
CA MET A 350 -8.04 10.08 -3.26
C MET A 350 -8.62 11.25 -2.45
N GLU A 351 -7.90 12.36 -2.34
CA GLU A 351 -8.44 13.58 -1.72
C GLU A 351 -9.73 14.03 -2.43
N GLU A 352 -9.69 14.11 -3.77
CA GLU A 352 -10.87 14.49 -4.55
C GLU A 352 -12.02 13.49 -4.34
N MET A 353 -11.73 12.20 -4.33
CA MET A 353 -12.77 11.17 -4.13
C MET A 353 -13.34 11.19 -2.71
N TRP A 354 -12.55 11.47 -1.69
CA TRP A 354 -13.01 11.49 -0.31
C TRP A 354 -13.71 12.78 0.09
N THR A 355 -13.26 13.92 -0.44
CA THR A 355 -13.77 15.26 -0.07
C THR A 355 -14.79 15.80 -1.06
N GLY A 356 -14.81 15.29 -2.30
CA GLY A 356 -15.61 15.83 -3.41
C GLY A 356 -15.04 17.15 -3.96
N LYS A 357 -13.82 17.53 -3.61
CA LYS A 357 -13.16 18.77 -4.02
C LYS A 357 -11.79 18.44 -4.60
N ARG A 358 -11.44 19.14 -5.68
CA ARG A 358 -10.07 19.14 -6.18
C ARG A 358 -9.14 19.70 -5.10
N PRO A 359 -7.92 19.15 -4.93
CA PRO A 359 -6.89 19.74 -4.08
C PRO A 359 -6.64 21.21 -4.43
N GLU A 360 -6.32 22.03 -3.43
CA GLU A 360 -5.98 23.45 -3.66
C GLU A 360 -4.74 23.59 -4.54
N ASN A 361 -3.77 22.70 -4.34
CA ASN A 361 -2.62 22.53 -5.22
C ASN A 361 -2.58 21.09 -5.72
N SER A 362 -2.51 20.91 -7.01
CA SER A 362 -2.45 19.59 -7.64
C SER A 362 -1.02 19.20 -7.97
N ALA A 363 -0.74 17.91 -7.92
CA ALA A 363 0.55 17.39 -8.35
C ALA A 363 0.80 17.66 -9.86
N PRO A 364 2.07 17.85 -10.26
CA PRO A 364 2.44 17.99 -11.65
C PRO A 364 1.96 16.81 -12.51
N VAL A 365 1.76 17.05 -13.79
CA VAL A 365 1.25 16.07 -14.75
C VAL A 365 2.30 15.79 -15.81
N ILE A 366 2.56 14.52 -16.08
CA ILE A 366 3.29 14.07 -17.27
C ILE A 366 2.28 13.83 -18.39
N ALA A 367 2.49 14.48 -19.54
CA ALA A 367 1.59 14.37 -20.67
C ALA A 367 1.37 12.91 -21.11
N SER A 368 0.12 12.54 -21.36
CA SER A 368 -0.22 11.22 -21.90
C SER A 368 0.28 11.07 -23.32
N ARG A 369 0.57 9.85 -23.73
CA ARG A 369 0.99 9.52 -25.09
C ARG A 369 -0.18 9.68 -26.06
N GLU A 370 0.12 10.19 -27.27
CA GLU A 370 -0.89 10.40 -28.33
C GLU A 370 -1.44 9.08 -28.90
N ASP A 371 -0.65 8.01 -28.81
CA ASP A 371 -1.07 6.66 -29.26
C ASP A 371 -1.93 5.91 -28.24
N GLY A 372 -2.26 6.55 -27.09
CA GLY A 372 -3.11 6.00 -26.04
C GLY A 372 -2.45 4.90 -25.21
N LYS A 373 -1.17 4.62 -25.41
CA LYS A 373 -0.43 3.65 -24.60
C LYS A 373 0.01 4.29 -23.26
N VAL A 374 0.16 3.44 -22.25
CA VAL A 374 0.61 3.86 -20.91
C VAL A 374 2.12 4.20 -20.85
N GLY A 375 2.52 4.90 -19.80
CA GLY A 375 3.90 5.24 -19.46
C GLY A 375 4.23 6.73 -19.60
N GLY A 376 3.29 7.54 -20.07
CA GLY A 376 3.49 8.98 -20.25
C GLY A 376 4.49 9.34 -21.37
N LYS A 377 4.66 10.62 -21.63
CA LYS A 377 5.64 11.15 -22.59
C LYS A 377 7.02 11.29 -21.94
N ILE A 378 7.70 10.16 -21.77
CA ILE A 378 9.11 10.07 -21.37
C ILE A 378 9.92 9.36 -22.44
N TYR A 379 11.12 9.81 -22.72
CA TYR A 379 11.93 9.35 -23.86
C TYR A 379 13.40 9.14 -23.50
N ILE A 380 14.04 8.17 -24.17
CA ILE A 380 15.51 8.06 -24.31
C ILE A 380 15.83 8.16 -25.79
N ASP A 381 16.59 9.17 -26.21
CA ASP A 381 16.94 9.46 -27.61
C ASP A 381 15.69 9.47 -28.53
N GLY A 382 14.58 10.05 -28.04
CA GLY A 382 13.30 10.13 -28.74
C GLY A 382 12.51 8.84 -28.79
N LYS A 383 12.97 7.75 -28.20
CA LYS A 383 12.26 6.47 -28.12
C LYS A 383 11.38 6.39 -26.89
N THR A 384 10.21 5.79 -27.03
CA THR A 384 9.24 5.52 -25.99
C THR A 384 9.45 4.17 -25.32
N SER A 385 8.81 3.96 -24.16
CA SER A 385 8.98 2.78 -23.30
C SER A 385 8.68 1.42 -23.95
N ASP A 386 7.80 1.39 -24.96
CA ASP A 386 7.44 0.16 -25.71
C ASP A 386 8.41 -0.19 -26.84
N GLN A 387 9.30 0.73 -27.18
CA GLN A 387 10.31 0.52 -28.21
C GLN A 387 11.53 -0.21 -27.66
N ASN A 388 12.31 -0.81 -28.56
CA ASN A 388 13.58 -1.44 -28.18
C ASN A 388 14.62 -0.37 -27.85
N ILE A 389 14.91 -0.17 -26.55
CA ILE A 389 15.95 0.73 -26.08
C ILE A 389 17.12 -0.11 -25.58
N SER A 390 18.04 -0.41 -26.51
CA SER A 390 19.31 -1.07 -26.20
C SER A 390 20.45 -0.10 -26.50
N ILE A 391 21.28 0.16 -25.51
CA ILE A 391 22.35 1.17 -25.55
C ILE A 391 23.68 0.58 -25.09
N GLY A 392 24.76 1.11 -25.61
CA GLY A 392 26.13 0.62 -25.28
C GLY A 392 26.59 1.07 -23.89
N LYS A 393 27.40 0.25 -23.24
CA LYS A 393 28.04 0.58 -21.95
C LYS A 393 28.73 1.92 -22.00
N GLY A 394 28.46 2.80 -21.04
CA GLY A 394 29.11 4.10 -20.89
C GLY A 394 28.82 5.10 -22.03
N SER A 395 27.99 4.75 -23.01
CA SER A 395 27.62 5.68 -24.09
C SER A 395 26.76 6.84 -23.58
N SER A 396 26.82 7.96 -24.29
CA SER A 396 26.07 9.18 -23.91
C SER A 396 24.73 9.20 -24.62
N HIS A 397 23.69 9.55 -23.87
CA HIS A 397 22.30 9.59 -24.30
C HIS A 397 21.58 10.81 -23.75
N MET A 398 20.44 11.14 -24.32
CA MET A 398 19.55 12.21 -23.84
C MET A 398 18.22 11.60 -23.38
N ALA A 399 17.81 11.95 -22.17
CA ALA A 399 16.45 11.69 -21.71
C ALA A 399 15.62 12.97 -21.75
N SER A 400 14.32 12.84 -21.98
CA SER A 400 13.38 13.95 -21.93
C SER A 400 12.00 13.52 -21.41
N VAL A 401 11.26 14.48 -20.84
CA VAL A 401 9.89 14.31 -20.36
C VAL A 401 9.08 15.54 -20.72
N ASP A 402 7.82 15.33 -21.09
CA ASP A 402 6.84 16.38 -21.33
C ASP A 402 5.93 16.48 -20.11
N ALA A 403 6.09 17.54 -19.32
CA ALA A 403 5.37 17.71 -18.07
C ALA A 403 4.96 19.18 -17.88
N SER A 404 3.86 19.38 -17.18
CA SER A 404 3.33 20.69 -16.81
C SER A 404 2.76 20.67 -15.40
N ASP A 405 2.65 21.86 -14.82
CA ASP A 405 1.94 22.03 -13.56
C ASP A 405 0.52 22.57 -13.82
N PRO A 406 -0.53 21.95 -13.24
CA PRO A 406 -1.91 22.40 -13.44
C PRO A 406 -2.23 23.77 -12.82
N ASP A 407 -1.47 24.18 -11.81
CA ASP A 407 -1.67 25.41 -11.07
C ASP A 407 -0.65 26.51 -11.48
N GLY A 408 0.32 26.14 -12.33
CA GLY A 408 1.29 27.04 -12.93
C GLY A 408 2.58 27.22 -12.15
N ASP A 409 2.86 26.30 -11.21
CA ASP A 409 4.03 26.36 -10.36
C ASP A 409 5.34 25.97 -11.08
N GLU A 410 6.46 26.44 -10.52
CA GLU A 410 7.78 26.14 -11.08
C GLU A 410 8.18 24.70 -10.80
N LEU A 411 8.47 23.96 -11.88
CA LEU A 411 8.84 22.56 -11.81
C LEU A 411 10.35 22.34 -11.69
N THR A 412 10.72 21.36 -10.86
CA THR A 412 12.06 20.82 -10.80
C THR A 412 12.06 19.33 -11.21
N TYR A 413 13.20 18.87 -11.71
CA TYR A 413 13.31 17.53 -12.30
C TYR A 413 14.41 16.74 -11.60
N ASP A 414 14.10 15.53 -11.19
CA ASP A 414 15.03 14.63 -10.50
C ASP A 414 15.08 13.30 -11.24
N TRP A 415 16.15 13.08 -11.99
CA TRP A 415 16.36 11.91 -12.81
C TRP A 415 17.19 10.86 -12.09
N LYS A 416 16.76 9.61 -12.16
CA LYS A 416 17.44 8.48 -11.54
C LYS A 416 17.53 7.30 -12.50
N ILE A 417 18.61 6.51 -12.38
CA ILE A 417 18.75 5.21 -13.03
C ILE A 417 18.94 4.17 -11.94
N ILE A 418 18.12 3.13 -11.98
CA ILE A 418 18.21 1.96 -11.10
C ILE A 418 18.31 0.68 -11.94
N THR A 419 18.77 -0.40 -11.33
CA THR A 419 18.69 -1.74 -11.94
C THR A 419 17.24 -2.20 -12.00
N ASP A 420 16.81 -2.84 -13.09
CA ASP A 420 15.50 -3.49 -13.16
C ASP A 420 15.55 -4.83 -12.42
N VAL A 421 15.23 -4.80 -11.14
CA VAL A 421 15.32 -5.95 -10.24
C VAL A 421 14.36 -7.09 -10.57
N ARG A 422 13.31 -6.84 -11.35
CA ARG A 422 12.42 -7.92 -11.83
C ARG A 422 13.11 -8.79 -12.86
N GLN A 423 13.94 -8.20 -13.70
CA GLN A 423 14.70 -8.92 -14.72
C GLN A 423 16.06 -9.38 -14.19
N ASP A 424 16.70 -8.58 -13.37
CA ASP A 424 18.02 -8.86 -12.77
C ASP A 424 17.88 -9.11 -11.26
N VAL A 425 17.32 -10.25 -10.91
CA VAL A 425 17.04 -10.64 -9.50
C VAL A 425 18.30 -10.51 -8.63
N GLY A 426 18.13 -9.96 -7.44
CA GLY A 426 19.19 -9.77 -6.45
C GLY A 426 20.00 -8.49 -6.64
N LYS A 427 19.66 -7.63 -7.60
CA LYS A 427 20.24 -6.28 -7.74
C LYS A 427 19.53 -5.27 -6.84
N SER A 428 20.21 -4.15 -6.60
CA SER A 428 19.68 -3.06 -5.78
C SER A 428 18.78 -2.12 -6.58
N MET A 429 17.69 -1.64 -5.98
CA MET A 429 16.88 -0.53 -6.49
C MET A 429 17.47 0.85 -6.15
N SER A 430 18.63 0.92 -5.52
CA SER A 430 19.27 2.20 -5.22
C SER A 430 19.70 2.90 -6.51
N PRO A 431 19.53 4.22 -6.60
CA PRO A 431 19.99 4.99 -7.74
C PRO A 431 21.49 4.85 -7.96
N ILE A 432 21.88 4.68 -9.22
CA ILE A 432 23.30 4.61 -9.62
C ILE A 432 23.82 6.05 -9.72
N PRO A 433 24.80 6.45 -8.91
CA PRO A 433 25.30 7.82 -8.89
C PRO A 433 26.18 8.17 -10.10
N GLY A 434 26.29 9.46 -10.42
CA GLY A 434 27.26 10.00 -11.35
C GLY A 434 26.98 9.73 -12.83
N LEU A 435 25.79 9.28 -13.18
CA LEU A 435 25.43 9.01 -14.58
C LEU A 435 24.94 10.24 -15.33
N PHE A 436 24.36 11.23 -14.63
CA PHE A 436 23.81 12.44 -15.26
C PHE A 436 24.83 13.57 -15.35
N THR A 437 24.75 14.37 -16.42
CA THR A 437 25.64 15.50 -16.66
C THR A 437 24.83 16.76 -17.00
N GLY A 438 25.28 17.91 -16.50
CA GLY A 438 24.59 19.20 -16.69
C GLY A 438 23.50 19.48 -15.68
N LYS A 439 22.67 20.48 -16.00
CA LYS A 439 21.53 20.88 -15.14
C LYS A 439 20.38 19.88 -15.33
N MET A 440 19.79 19.44 -14.24
CA MET A 440 18.55 18.68 -14.26
C MET A 440 17.40 19.56 -14.75
N GLY A 441 16.68 19.08 -15.75
CA GLY A 441 15.59 19.79 -16.38
C GLY A 441 14.66 18.83 -17.11
N PRO A 442 13.69 19.33 -17.93
CA PRO A 442 12.81 18.50 -18.75
C PRO A 442 13.60 17.66 -19.77
N GLN A 443 14.85 18.06 -20.04
CA GLN A 443 15.83 17.29 -20.80
C GLN A 443 17.13 17.17 -19.99
N VAL A 444 17.76 16.00 -20.05
CA VAL A 444 19.01 15.74 -19.35
C VAL A 444 19.91 14.77 -20.15
N ASN A 445 21.21 15.03 -20.14
CA ASN A 445 22.18 14.08 -20.70
C ASN A 445 22.63 13.10 -19.64
N PHE A 446 22.77 11.83 -20.01
CA PHE A 446 23.28 10.79 -19.13
C PHE A 446 24.23 9.84 -19.84
N LYS A 447 25.07 9.17 -19.07
CA LYS A 447 25.88 8.03 -19.52
C LYS A 447 25.19 6.73 -19.13
N ALA A 448 25.14 5.80 -20.07
CA ALA A 448 24.68 4.45 -19.76
C ALA A 448 25.54 3.83 -18.65
N PRO A 449 24.97 2.99 -17.77
CA PRO A 449 25.74 2.21 -16.83
C PRO A 449 26.90 1.43 -17.49
N SER A 450 27.98 1.22 -16.74
CA SER A 450 29.18 0.51 -17.24
C SER A 450 29.00 -1.01 -17.35
N ASN A 451 28.01 -1.56 -16.68
CA ASN A 451 27.70 -2.99 -16.71
C ASN A 451 26.52 -3.27 -17.66
N ALA A 452 26.61 -4.38 -18.40
CA ALA A 452 25.46 -4.89 -19.13
C ALA A 452 24.35 -5.32 -18.16
N GLY A 453 23.10 -5.16 -18.56
CA GLY A 453 21.95 -5.51 -17.72
C GLY A 453 20.71 -4.74 -18.10
N ASN A 454 19.65 -4.95 -17.32
CA ASN A 454 18.37 -4.28 -17.48
C ASN A 454 18.26 -3.16 -16.43
N TYR A 455 17.78 -2.01 -16.88
CA TYR A 455 17.72 -0.79 -16.08
C TYR A 455 16.39 -0.07 -16.28
N ARG A 456 16.07 0.79 -15.32
CA ARG A 456 14.96 1.74 -15.39
C ARG A 456 15.48 3.15 -15.23
N LEU A 457 15.15 4.03 -16.15
CA LEU A 457 15.27 5.48 -15.98
C LEU A 457 13.96 5.98 -15.40
N ILE A 458 14.07 6.74 -14.33
CA ILE A 458 12.95 7.32 -13.60
C ILE A 458 13.11 8.83 -13.61
N VAL A 459 12.03 9.56 -13.84
CA VAL A 459 11.95 10.99 -13.57
C VAL A 459 10.89 11.27 -12.52
N TYR A 460 11.25 12.07 -11.52
CA TYR A 460 10.32 12.77 -10.66
C TYR A 460 10.27 14.23 -11.10
N VAL A 461 9.08 14.69 -11.45
CA VAL A 461 8.81 16.09 -11.74
C VAL A 461 8.11 16.66 -10.51
N ARG A 462 8.73 17.66 -9.88
CA ARG A 462 8.34 18.15 -8.56
C ARG A 462 7.91 19.60 -8.57
N ASP A 463 6.79 19.86 -7.94
CA ASP A 463 6.47 21.14 -7.34
C ASP A 463 6.97 21.15 -5.89
N LYS A 464 8.12 21.79 -5.69
CA LYS A 464 8.75 21.81 -4.36
C LYS A 464 8.08 22.77 -3.39
N ALA A 465 7.35 23.76 -3.89
CA ALA A 465 6.66 24.73 -3.04
C ALA A 465 5.56 24.04 -2.21
N HIS A 466 4.90 23.04 -2.79
CA HIS A 466 3.77 22.34 -2.17
C HIS A 466 4.04 20.88 -1.81
N GLY A 467 5.25 20.39 -2.06
CA GLY A 467 5.66 19.04 -1.70
C GLY A 467 4.96 17.93 -2.50
N THR A 468 4.55 18.24 -3.72
CA THR A 468 3.93 17.29 -4.65
C THR A 468 4.91 16.90 -5.77
N ALA A 469 4.66 15.77 -6.40
CA ALA A 469 5.45 15.31 -7.54
C ALA A 469 4.62 14.35 -8.41
N THR A 470 5.05 14.19 -9.66
CA THR A 470 4.63 13.07 -10.50
C THR A 470 5.85 12.29 -10.96
N CYS A 471 5.66 11.05 -11.42
CA CYS A 471 6.75 10.23 -11.92
C CYS A 471 6.39 9.49 -13.21
N ALA A 472 7.42 9.20 -14.01
CA ALA A 472 7.36 8.24 -15.11
C ALA A 472 8.63 7.39 -15.13
N VAL A 473 8.49 6.20 -15.70
CA VAL A 473 9.55 5.18 -15.75
C VAL A 473 9.68 4.65 -17.17
N ILE A 474 10.92 4.54 -17.65
CA ILE A 474 11.22 3.95 -18.95
C ILE A 474 12.26 2.84 -18.82
N PRO A 475 11.92 1.58 -19.13
CA PRO A 475 12.87 0.47 -19.09
C PRO A 475 13.81 0.49 -20.29
N PHE A 476 15.08 0.15 -20.07
CA PHE A 476 16.09 0.03 -21.13
C PHE A 476 17.11 -1.06 -20.82
N LYS A 477 17.85 -1.50 -21.83
CA LYS A 477 18.90 -2.50 -21.71
C LYS A 477 20.26 -1.89 -22.09
N VAL A 478 21.28 -2.19 -21.27
CA VAL A 478 22.69 -1.91 -21.59
C VAL A 478 23.34 -3.18 -22.12
N ILE A 479 24.00 -3.09 -23.30
CA ILE A 479 24.64 -4.19 -24.02
C ILE A 479 26.15 -4.00 -24.17
#